data_6d6c7ee8089283c48cea1bc3ba3307f6
#
_entry.id   6d6c7ee8089283c48cea1bc3ba3307f6
#
_cell.length_a   1.000
_cell.length_b   1.000
_cell.length_c   1.000
_cell.angle_alpha   90.00
_cell.angle_beta   90.00
_cell.angle_gamma   90.00
#
_symmetry.space_group_name_H-M   'P 1'
#
loop_
_entity.id
_entity.type
_entity.pdbx_description
1 polymer ?
#
loop_
_entity_poly.entity_id
_entity_poly.type
_entity_poly.pdbx_seq_one_letter_code
_entity_poly.pdbx_strand_id
1 'polypeptide(L)'
;MPAEWEKQSAVQLTMPNEHTDWAPILPEITAVYEEMKREISKREPLIIVDDIPHNDTWARDHGFITVEESPAAGQPSSIILLDFCFNGWGGKFPAELDNALNRRLYEQGLVKGTYESHLDFVLEGGSIESDGKGTVFTTRCCLMAPHRNQPLTQEEIEERLKEYLGAERIVWLNHGSLIGDDTDGHIDTVVRIAPDDTLLYTGGDEEHPDLLEMEKELAGLRTCGDRPYRLLRLPLPRPIYDSGERSEVRGERLPATYANYLVINGAVLVPTYDQPDLDEEAMRTIGEAFPDREIIGIDCRAVIKQHGSLHCCTMQYY
;
A
#
# COMPACT_ATOMS: atom_id res chain seq x y z
N MET A 1 -15.47 0.45 -0.10
CA MET A 1 -14.11 0.85 0.33
C MET A 1 -13.85 2.28 -0.11
N PRO A 2 -13.48 3.22 0.79
CA PRO A 2 -13.12 4.60 0.45
C PRO A 2 -11.91 4.66 -0.48
N ALA A 3 -11.77 5.77 -1.21
CA ALA A 3 -10.51 6.07 -1.90
C ALA A 3 -9.48 6.64 -0.91
N GLU A 4 -8.18 6.44 -1.15
CA GLU A 4 -7.14 6.87 -0.22
C GLU A 4 -7.11 8.39 0.00
N TRP A 5 -7.55 9.18 -0.96
CA TRP A 5 -7.64 10.64 -0.82
C TRP A 5 -8.89 11.14 -0.09
N GLU A 6 -9.80 10.30 0.35
CA GLU A 6 -10.93 10.72 1.17
C GLU A 6 -10.47 11.12 2.57
N LYS A 7 -11.36 11.75 3.33
CA LYS A 7 -11.00 12.27 4.66
C LYS A 7 -10.74 11.12 5.63
N GLN A 8 -9.54 11.05 6.14
CA GLN A 8 -9.08 10.05 7.09
C GLN A 8 -9.30 10.49 8.54
N SER A 9 -9.51 9.54 9.44
CA SER A 9 -9.61 9.74 10.88
C SER A 9 -8.28 9.53 11.60
N ALA A 10 -7.42 8.65 11.10
CA ALA A 10 -6.09 8.36 11.64
C ALA A 10 -5.22 7.60 10.64
N VAL A 11 -3.90 7.59 10.89
CA VAL A 11 -2.93 6.70 10.24
C VAL A 11 -2.25 5.82 11.29
N GLN A 12 -2.15 4.52 11.05
CA GLN A 12 -1.38 3.57 11.85
C GLN A 12 0.07 3.52 11.39
N LEU A 13 0.98 3.47 12.36
CA LEU A 13 2.37 3.10 12.22
C LEU A 13 2.69 1.98 13.22
N THR A 14 3.24 0.88 12.74
CA THR A 14 3.81 -0.19 13.58
C THR A 14 5.31 0.05 13.67
N MET A 15 5.83 0.30 14.88
CA MET A 15 7.18 0.83 15.07
C MET A 15 8.27 -0.25 14.96
N PRO A 16 9.39 0.05 14.29
CA PRO A 16 10.55 -0.85 14.28
C PRO A 16 11.17 -0.97 15.67
N ASN A 17 11.63 -2.16 16.02
CA ASN A 17 12.29 -2.43 17.29
C ASN A 17 13.38 -3.52 17.14
N GLU A 18 14.04 -3.87 18.25
CA GLU A 18 15.12 -4.84 18.31
C GLU A 18 14.72 -6.30 18.00
N HIS A 19 13.41 -6.58 17.93
CA HIS A 19 12.87 -7.91 17.64
C HIS A 19 12.36 -8.05 16.21
N THR A 20 12.32 -6.94 15.46
CA THR A 20 11.97 -6.92 14.04
C THR A 20 13.23 -7.07 13.18
N ASP A 21 13.04 -7.37 11.91
CA ASP A 21 14.14 -7.47 10.96
C ASP A 21 14.89 -6.14 10.75
N TRP A 22 14.42 -5.05 11.32
CA TRP A 22 15.08 -3.74 11.34
C TRP A 22 16.24 -3.62 12.35
N ALA A 23 16.42 -4.58 13.26
CA ALA A 23 17.43 -4.50 14.33
C ALA A 23 18.83 -4.07 13.84
N PRO A 24 19.37 -4.56 12.70
CA PRO A 24 20.69 -4.17 12.20
C PRO A 24 20.84 -2.69 11.81
N ILE A 25 19.74 -2.03 11.43
CA ILE A 25 19.72 -0.62 11.01
C ILE A 25 18.68 0.19 11.80
N LEU A 26 18.41 -0.22 13.03
CA LEU A 26 17.35 0.37 13.86
C LEU A 26 17.45 1.91 14.01
N PRO A 27 18.63 2.53 14.21
CA PRO A 27 18.72 4.00 14.25
C PRO A 27 18.31 4.69 12.95
N GLU A 28 18.67 4.10 11.81
CA GLU A 28 18.37 4.66 10.48
C GLU A 28 16.87 4.60 10.19
N ILE A 29 16.27 3.43 10.38
CA ILE A 29 14.83 3.25 10.12
C ILE A 29 13.98 4.04 11.12
N THR A 30 14.38 4.12 12.39
CA THR A 30 13.67 4.93 13.39
C THR A 30 13.66 6.40 12.98
N ALA A 31 14.73 6.92 12.39
CA ALA A 31 14.76 8.31 11.91
C ALA A 31 13.72 8.56 10.81
N VAL A 32 13.51 7.62 9.89
CA VAL A 32 12.48 7.70 8.85
C VAL A 32 11.07 7.68 9.48
N TYR A 33 10.83 6.77 10.43
CA TYR A 33 9.54 6.69 11.14
C TYR A 33 9.24 7.96 11.95
N GLU A 34 10.23 8.57 12.58
CA GLU A 34 10.05 9.85 13.28
C GLU A 34 9.75 11.00 12.30
N GLU A 35 10.28 10.96 11.09
CA GLU A 35 9.93 11.91 10.04
C GLU A 35 8.49 11.72 9.56
N MET A 36 8.07 10.48 9.27
CA MET A 36 6.68 10.16 8.95
C MET A 36 5.72 10.61 10.06
N LYS A 37 6.01 10.27 11.32
CA LYS A 37 5.23 10.70 12.50
C LYS A 37 5.08 12.22 12.55
N ARG A 38 6.17 12.95 12.33
CA ARG A 38 6.18 14.42 12.36
C ARG A 38 5.27 15.01 11.28
N GLU A 39 5.32 14.48 10.06
CA GLU A 39 4.51 15.00 8.96
C GLU A 39 3.04 14.60 9.06
N ILE A 40 2.74 13.38 9.46
CA ILE A 40 1.36 12.90 9.63
C ILE A 40 0.69 13.63 10.81
N SER A 41 1.35 13.74 11.97
CA SER A 41 0.75 14.33 13.18
C SER A 41 0.40 15.82 13.07
N LYS A 42 0.94 16.53 12.08
CA LYS A 42 0.52 17.90 11.77
C LYS A 42 -0.88 17.97 11.16
N ARG A 43 -1.43 16.87 10.66
CA ARG A 43 -2.61 16.84 9.80
C ARG A 43 -3.71 15.92 10.33
N GLU A 44 -3.33 14.82 10.98
CA GLU A 44 -4.28 13.84 11.47
C GLU A 44 -3.72 13.01 12.64
N PRO A 45 -4.59 12.34 13.42
CA PRO A 45 -4.17 11.47 14.51
C PRO A 45 -3.32 10.29 14.04
N LEU A 46 -2.40 9.85 14.89
CA LEU A 46 -1.60 8.65 14.70
C LEU A 46 -2.05 7.54 15.67
N ILE A 47 -2.12 6.34 15.17
CA ILE A 47 -2.20 5.11 15.93
C ILE A 47 -0.80 4.50 15.93
N ILE A 48 -0.09 4.63 17.05
CA ILE A 48 1.28 4.11 17.18
C ILE A 48 1.22 2.74 17.85
N VAL A 49 1.74 1.72 17.13
CA VAL A 49 1.88 0.36 17.64
C VAL A 49 3.36 0.16 18.00
N ASP A 50 3.65 0.26 19.30
CA ASP A 50 5.00 0.14 19.85
C ASP A 50 5.05 -0.95 20.95
N ASP A 51 4.11 -0.88 21.92
CA ASP A 51 4.05 -1.80 23.06
C ASP A 51 3.30 -3.12 22.79
N ILE A 52 2.75 -3.31 21.58
CA ILE A 52 2.04 -4.53 21.19
C ILE A 52 3.01 -5.44 20.41
N PRO A 53 3.22 -6.70 20.83
CA PRO A 53 4.10 -7.61 20.10
C PRO A 53 3.68 -7.79 18.65
N HIS A 54 4.61 -7.62 17.72
CA HIS A 54 4.47 -7.77 16.28
C HIS A 54 5.71 -8.43 15.70
N ASN A 55 5.58 -9.02 14.49
CA ASN A 55 6.72 -9.63 13.80
C ASN A 55 7.48 -8.56 13.01
N ASP A 56 6.77 -7.66 12.29
CA ASP A 56 7.37 -6.59 11.50
C ASP A 56 6.45 -5.36 11.40
N THR A 57 6.86 -4.36 10.63
CA THR A 57 6.32 -2.99 10.67
C THR A 57 5.35 -2.65 9.54
N TRP A 58 4.98 -3.61 8.72
CA TRP A 58 4.24 -3.43 7.48
C TRP A 58 2.74 -3.26 7.71
N ALA A 59 2.39 -2.12 8.32
CA ALA A 59 1.01 -1.80 8.72
C ALA A 59 0.02 -1.84 7.55
N ARG A 60 0.48 -1.56 6.32
CA ARG A 60 -0.33 -1.63 5.11
C ARG A 60 -0.93 -3.02 4.90
N ASP A 61 -0.17 -4.06 5.20
CA ASP A 61 -0.50 -5.41 4.82
C ASP A 61 -1.20 -6.19 5.92
N HIS A 62 -0.90 -5.88 7.18
CA HIS A 62 -1.56 -6.51 8.31
C HIS A 62 -2.67 -5.65 8.96
N GLY A 63 -2.79 -4.36 8.62
CA GLY A 63 -3.78 -3.46 9.19
C GLY A 63 -5.19 -3.72 8.70
N PHE A 64 -6.20 -3.18 9.42
CA PHE A 64 -7.58 -3.28 8.98
C PHE A 64 -7.81 -2.60 7.63
N ILE A 65 -8.53 -3.27 6.75
CA ILE A 65 -9.11 -2.62 5.59
C ILE A 65 -10.44 -2.00 6.01
N THR A 66 -10.60 -0.69 5.79
CA THR A 66 -11.79 0.05 6.19
C THR A 66 -12.80 0.11 5.05
N VAL A 67 -14.06 -0.19 5.34
CA VAL A 67 -15.17 0.07 4.43
C VAL A 67 -16.22 0.94 5.12
N GLU A 68 -16.88 1.78 4.35
CA GLU A 68 -17.98 2.63 4.82
C GLU A 68 -19.31 2.02 4.35
N GLU A 69 -20.17 1.67 5.30
CA GLU A 69 -21.53 1.28 5.01
C GLU A 69 -22.43 2.50 4.97
N SER A 70 -23.02 2.77 3.81
CA SER A 70 -24.02 3.83 3.65
C SER A 70 -25.38 3.31 4.09
N PRO A 71 -25.93 3.76 5.23
CA PRO A 71 -27.23 3.30 5.69
C PRO A 71 -28.36 3.89 4.86
N ALA A 72 -29.57 3.34 5.04
CA ALA A 72 -30.79 3.90 4.48
C ALA A 72 -30.92 5.41 4.82
N ALA A 73 -31.50 6.18 3.90
CA ALA A 73 -31.56 7.63 3.94
C ALA A 73 -31.86 8.22 5.35
N GLY A 74 -30.89 8.97 5.89
CA GLY A 74 -31.03 9.74 7.14
C GLY A 74 -30.29 9.18 8.36
N GLN A 75 -29.55 8.08 8.24
CA GLN A 75 -28.65 7.60 9.29
C GLN A 75 -27.19 7.96 8.96
N PRO A 76 -26.29 8.18 9.92
CA PRO A 76 -24.87 8.36 9.67
C PRO A 76 -24.28 7.06 9.10
N SER A 77 -23.32 7.17 8.20
CA SER A 77 -22.53 6.03 7.75
C SER A 77 -21.82 5.35 8.94
N SER A 78 -21.64 4.05 8.85
CA SER A 78 -20.88 3.27 9.80
C SER A 78 -19.59 2.77 9.19
N ILE A 79 -18.53 2.83 9.99
CA ILE A 79 -17.22 2.30 9.60
C ILE A 79 -17.15 0.82 9.99
N ILE A 80 -16.79 -0.02 9.04
CA ILE A 80 -16.51 -1.44 9.26
C ILE A 80 -15.00 -1.65 9.11
N LEU A 81 -14.43 -2.34 10.09
CA LEU A 81 -13.02 -2.70 10.16
C LEU A 81 -12.90 -4.18 9.76
N LEU A 82 -12.49 -4.43 8.53
CA LEU A 82 -12.31 -5.78 8.00
C LEU A 82 -10.96 -6.33 8.42
N ASP A 83 -10.97 -7.42 9.17
CA ASP A 83 -9.76 -8.12 9.66
C ASP A 83 -9.51 -9.35 8.78
N PHE A 84 -8.65 -9.19 7.76
CA PHE A 84 -8.24 -10.26 6.87
C PHE A 84 -7.03 -11.03 7.42
N CYS A 85 -6.84 -12.24 6.93
CA CYS A 85 -5.65 -13.01 7.25
C CYS A 85 -4.41 -12.39 6.59
N PHE A 86 -3.43 -12.02 7.39
CA PHE A 86 -2.08 -11.74 6.93
C PHE A 86 -1.20 -12.97 7.22
N ASN A 87 -0.62 -13.55 6.20
CA ASN A 87 0.16 -14.78 6.30
C ASN A 87 1.63 -14.63 5.90
N GLY A 88 2.18 -13.40 5.97
CA GLY A 88 3.57 -13.12 5.62
C GLY A 88 3.84 -13.29 4.13
N TRP A 89 2.99 -12.70 3.28
CA TRP A 89 3.08 -12.68 1.81
C TRP A 89 3.16 -14.07 1.18
N GLY A 90 2.23 -14.93 1.61
CA GLY A 90 2.17 -16.32 1.13
C GLY A 90 3.07 -17.28 1.90
N GLY A 91 3.33 -17.00 3.18
CA GLY A 91 4.10 -17.87 4.07
C GLY A 91 5.63 -17.75 3.92
N LYS A 92 6.10 -16.63 3.37
CA LYS A 92 7.55 -16.36 3.23
C LYS A 92 8.19 -15.92 4.54
N PHE A 93 7.43 -15.24 5.41
CA PHE A 93 7.89 -14.68 6.67
C PHE A 93 6.96 -15.04 7.83
N PRO A 94 7.45 -15.06 9.09
CA PRO A 94 6.60 -15.17 10.28
C PRO A 94 5.59 -14.02 10.33
N ALA A 95 4.33 -14.32 10.63
CA ALA A 95 3.25 -13.33 10.61
C ALA A 95 2.22 -13.50 11.74
N GLU A 96 2.43 -14.40 12.68
CA GLU A 96 1.43 -14.76 13.68
C GLU A 96 1.13 -13.61 14.65
N LEU A 97 2.14 -12.80 14.97
CA LEU A 97 1.95 -11.64 15.84
C LEU A 97 1.28 -10.49 15.09
N ASP A 98 1.67 -10.27 13.83
CA ASP A 98 1.09 -9.23 12.96
C ASP A 98 -0.38 -9.53 12.66
N ASN A 99 -0.69 -10.78 12.31
CA ASN A 99 -2.05 -11.24 12.07
C ASN A 99 -2.96 -11.12 13.32
N ALA A 100 -2.38 -11.00 14.51
CA ALA A 100 -3.12 -10.81 15.75
C ALA A 100 -3.26 -9.33 16.16
N LEU A 101 -2.60 -8.39 15.46
CA LEU A 101 -2.56 -6.97 15.85
C LEU A 101 -3.92 -6.32 15.76
N ASN A 102 -4.66 -6.51 14.69
CA ASN A 102 -5.96 -5.90 14.45
C ASN A 102 -6.92 -6.14 15.61
N ARG A 103 -7.04 -7.39 16.01
CA ARG A 103 -7.90 -7.77 17.14
C ARG A 103 -7.47 -7.08 18.43
N ARG A 104 -6.17 -6.99 18.71
CA ARG A 104 -5.63 -6.32 19.90
C ARG A 104 -5.90 -4.82 19.89
N LEU A 105 -5.71 -4.16 18.73
CA LEU A 105 -6.02 -2.74 18.57
C LEU A 105 -7.49 -2.44 18.82
N TYR A 106 -8.38 -3.30 18.31
CA TYR A 106 -9.82 -3.19 18.51
C TYR A 106 -10.22 -3.39 19.98
N GLU A 107 -9.74 -4.46 20.63
CA GLU A 107 -10.01 -4.78 22.02
C GLU A 107 -9.49 -3.70 22.99
N GLN A 108 -8.41 -3.02 22.65
CA GLN A 108 -7.87 -1.88 23.40
C GLN A 108 -8.58 -0.55 23.10
N GLY A 109 -9.51 -0.52 22.12
CA GLY A 109 -10.23 0.69 21.71
C GLY A 109 -9.38 1.73 21.00
N LEU A 110 -8.25 1.33 20.41
CA LEU A 110 -7.35 2.21 19.66
C LEU A 110 -7.90 2.54 18.27
N VAL A 111 -8.74 1.67 17.73
CA VAL A 111 -9.45 1.86 16.45
C VAL A 111 -10.96 1.88 16.70
N LYS A 112 -11.71 2.59 15.85
CA LYS A 112 -13.17 2.76 16.00
C LYS A 112 -13.89 2.27 14.76
N GLY A 113 -14.93 1.48 14.96
CA GLY A 113 -15.76 0.90 13.89
C GLY A 113 -16.39 -0.40 14.35
N THR A 114 -17.10 -1.05 13.46
CA THR A 114 -17.61 -2.41 13.67
C THR A 114 -16.55 -3.41 13.22
N TYR A 115 -16.10 -4.27 14.12
CA TYR A 115 -15.14 -5.34 13.80
C TYR A 115 -15.81 -6.45 13.01
N GLU A 116 -15.23 -6.82 11.89
CA GLU A 116 -15.66 -7.94 11.07
C GLU A 116 -14.46 -8.82 10.70
N SER A 117 -14.54 -10.11 11.02
CA SER A 117 -13.42 -11.06 10.85
C SER A 117 -13.55 -11.84 9.56
N HIS A 118 -12.50 -11.79 8.73
CA HIS A 118 -12.32 -12.54 7.50
C HIS A 118 -10.99 -13.31 7.50
N LEU A 119 -10.60 -13.85 8.66
CA LEU A 119 -9.33 -14.58 8.84
C LEU A 119 -9.23 -15.89 8.05
N ASP A 120 -10.30 -16.29 7.36
CA ASP A 120 -10.35 -17.39 6.40
C ASP A 120 -9.98 -16.97 4.96
N PHE A 121 -9.69 -15.66 4.75
CA PHE A 121 -9.30 -15.10 3.46
C PHE A 121 -8.05 -14.26 3.60
N VAL A 122 -7.01 -14.55 2.82
CA VAL A 122 -5.74 -13.81 2.82
C VAL A 122 -5.89 -12.58 1.93
N LEU A 123 -5.67 -11.40 2.51
CA LEU A 123 -5.66 -10.14 1.76
C LEU A 123 -4.75 -9.13 2.44
N GLU A 124 -3.75 -8.65 1.73
CA GLU A 124 -2.87 -7.56 2.12
C GLU A 124 -3.41 -6.23 1.57
N GLY A 125 -3.39 -5.16 2.37
CA GLY A 125 -3.87 -3.84 1.93
C GLY A 125 -3.08 -3.25 0.75
N GLY A 126 -1.79 -3.57 0.62
CA GLY A 126 -0.95 -3.16 -0.52
C GLY A 126 -1.30 -3.85 -1.83
N SER A 127 -2.05 -4.95 -1.78
CA SER A 127 -2.48 -5.70 -2.97
C SER A 127 -3.70 -5.10 -3.69
N ILE A 128 -4.34 -4.07 -3.12
CA ILE A 128 -5.57 -3.47 -3.65
C ILE A 128 -5.52 -1.95 -3.66
N GLU A 129 -6.18 -1.34 -4.65
CA GLU A 129 -6.40 0.11 -4.77
C GLU A 129 -7.87 0.40 -5.08
N SER A 130 -8.48 1.39 -4.42
CA SER A 130 -9.91 1.75 -4.58
C SER A 130 -10.07 3.15 -5.16
N ASP A 131 -11.04 3.30 -6.07
CA ASP A 131 -11.45 4.62 -6.57
C ASP A 131 -12.52 5.31 -5.69
N GLY A 132 -12.98 4.67 -4.61
CA GLY A 132 -14.06 5.16 -3.76
C GLY A 132 -15.44 5.15 -4.42
N LYS A 133 -15.56 4.65 -5.65
CA LYS A 133 -16.77 4.66 -6.47
C LYS A 133 -17.21 3.27 -6.91
N GLY A 134 -16.66 2.24 -6.26
CA GLY A 134 -17.00 0.84 -6.51
C GLY A 134 -16.04 0.09 -7.44
N THR A 135 -14.94 0.72 -7.92
CA THR A 135 -13.90 0.01 -8.65
C THR A 135 -12.69 -0.24 -7.75
N VAL A 136 -12.25 -1.48 -7.68
CA VAL A 136 -11.03 -1.90 -7.01
C VAL A 136 -10.07 -2.49 -8.03
N PHE A 137 -8.81 -2.09 -7.97
CA PHE A 137 -7.74 -2.61 -8.79
C PHE A 137 -6.85 -3.55 -7.99
N THR A 138 -6.33 -4.56 -8.63
CA THR A 138 -5.37 -5.52 -8.08
C THR A 138 -4.50 -6.10 -9.18
N THR A 139 -3.45 -6.82 -8.80
CA THR A 139 -2.63 -7.58 -9.74
C THR A 139 -2.97 -9.06 -9.69
N ARG A 140 -2.93 -9.70 -10.83
CA ARG A 140 -3.14 -11.15 -10.93
C ARG A 140 -1.99 -11.94 -10.30
N CYS A 141 -0.76 -11.49 -10.47
CA CYS A 141 0.41 -12.16 -9.91
C CYS A 141 0.33 -12.27 -8.39
N CYS A 142 -0.15 -11.23 -7.69
CA CYS A 142 -0.30 -11.24 -6.25
C CYS A 142 -1.45 -12.15 -5.79
N LEU A 143 -2.70 -11.83 -6.15
CA LEU A 143 -3.85 -12.55 -5.57
C LEU A 143 -3.99 -14.00 -6.07
N MET A 144 -3.40 -14.34 -7.21
CA MET A 144 -3.32 -15.70 -7.73
C MET A 144 -2.01 -16.42 -7.34
N ALA A 145 -1.13 -15.77 -6.56
CA ALA A 145 0.11 -16.38 -6.08
C ALA A 145 -0.19 -17.65 -5.24
N PRO A 146 0.67 -18.67 -5.30
CA PRO A 146 0.59 -19.80 -4.40
C PRO A 146 0.55 -19.36 -2.93
N HIS A 147 -0.16 -20.12 -2.10
CA HIS A 147 -0.26 -19.88 -0.65
C HIS A 147 -0.99 -18.58 -0.22
N ARG A 148 -1.72 -17.89 -1.14
CA ARG A 148 -2.74 -16.88 -0.78
C ARG A 148 -4.08 -17.61 -0.52
N ASN A 149 -4.93 -17.64 -1.52
CA ASN A 149 -6.30 -18.17 -1.39
C ASN A 149 -6.57 -19.44 -2.20
N GLN A 150 -5.55 -20.07 -2.78
CA GLN A 150 -5.73 -21.30 -3.55
C GLN A 150 -6.26 -22.44 -2.64
N PRO A 151 -7.20 -23.24 -3.13
CA PRO A 151 -7.49 -23.51 -4.56
C PRO A 151 -8.57 -22.61 -5.19
N LEU A 152 -8.93 -21.45 -4.60
CA LEU A 152 -9.93 -20.57 -5.19
C LEU A 152 -9.51 -20.11 -6.60
N THR A 153 -10.48 -20.06 -7.51
CA THR A 153 -10.29 -19.48 -8.85
C THR A 153 -10.28 -17.95 -8.79
N GLN A 154 -9.87 -17.31 -9.87
CA GLN A 154 -9.90 -15.85 -9.97
C GLN A 154 -11.32 -15.31 -9.80
N GLU A 155 -12.32 -15.97 -10.39
CA GLU A 155 -13.73 -15.60 -10.29
C GLU A 155 -14.25 -15.70 -8.85
N GLU A 156 -13.88 -16.76 -8.12
CA GLU A 156 -14.26 -16.92 -6.71
C GLU A 156 -13.61 -15.88 -5.80
N ILE A 157 -12.36 -15.52 -6.07
CA ILE A 157 -11.67 -14.43 -5.37
C ILE A 157 -12.36 -13.09 -5.68
N GLU A 158 -12.68 -12.82 -6.95
CA GLU A 158 -13.35 -11.58 -7.36
C GLU A 158 -14.73 -11.43 -6.70
N GLU A 159 -15.52 -12.51 -6.62
CA GLU A 159 -16.81 -12.50 -5.93
C GLU A 159 -16.66 -12.12 -4.46
N ARG A 160 -15.68 -12.70 -3.75
CA ARG A 160 -15.40 -12.37 -2.36
C ARG A 160 -14.93 -10.94 -2.17
N LEU A 161 -14.03 -10.44 -3.03
CA LEU A 161 -13.58 -9.05 -2.98
C LEU A 161 -14.74 -8.07 -3.17
N LYS A 162 -15.66 -8.36 -4.11
CA LYS A 162 -16.88 -7.56 -4.31
C LYS A 162 -17.76 -7.54 -3.07
N GLU A 163 -17.95 -8.70 -2.45
CA GLU A 163 -18.76 -8.83 -1.23
C GLU A 163 -18.13 -8.07 -0.06
N TYR A 164 -16.86 -8.32 0.23
CA TYR A 164 -16.18 -7.74 1.40
C TYR A 164 -15.93 -6.25 1.28
N LEU A 165 -15.49 -5.79 0.12
CA LEU A 165 -15.11 -4.40 -0.09
C LEU A 165 -16.27 -3.50 -0.55
N GLY A 166 -17.44 -4.08 -0.83
CA GLY A 166 -18.56 -3.37 -1.43
C GLY A 166 -18.25 -2.88 -2.85
N ALA A 167 -17.42 -3.63 -3.60
CA ALA A 167 -17.01 -3.25 -4.94
C ALA A 167 -17.98 -3.78 -6.00
N GLU A 168 -18.23 -2.96 -7.01
CA GLU A 168 -19.02 -3.36 -8.18
C GLU A 168 -18.14 -4.02 -9.26
N ARG A 169 -16.86 -3.61 -9.31
CA ARG A 169 -15.91 -4.01 -10.34
C ARG A 169 -14.53 -4.25 -9.75
N ILE A 170 -13.90 -5.35 -10.14
CA ILE A 170 -12.48 -5.61 -9.88
C ILE A 170 -11.74 -5.53 -11.21
N VAL A 171 -10.69 -4.73 -11.26
CA VAL A 171 -9.77 -4.62 -12.40
C VAL A 171 -8.52 -5.41 -12.06
N TRP A 172 -8.26 -6.45 -12.84
CA TRP A 172 -7.09 -7.31 -12.70
C TRP A 172 -6.00 -6.87 -13.69
N LEU A 173 -4.87 -6.40 -13.19
CA LEU A 173 -3.69 -6.16 -14.00
C LEU A 173 -2.93 -7.48 -14.15
N ASN A 174 -2.58 -7.84 -15.38
CA ASN A 174 -1.82 -9.06 -15.66
C ASN A 174 -0.31 -8.85 -15.57
N HIS A 175 0.11 -7.60 -15.60
CA HIS A 175 1.49 -7.14 -15.56
C HIS A 175 1.70 -6.15 -14.42
N GLY A 176 2.96 -5.96 -13.99
CA GLY A 176 3.28 -5.03 -12.91
C GLY A 176 4.32 -5.60 -11.95
N SER A 177 5.23 -6.44 -12.42
CA SER A 177 6.34 -6.94 -11.61
C SER A 177 7.45 -5.90 -11.51
N LEU A 178 7.87 -5.57 -10.29
CA LEU A 178 9.01 -4.71 -10.00
C LEU A 178 10.20 -5.56 -9.54
N ILE A 179 11.40 -5.28 -10.07
CA ILE A 179 12.61 -6.01 -9.65
C ILE A 179 12.90 -5.70 -8.18
N GLY A 180 13.11 -6.74 -7.39
CA GLY A 180 13.37 -6.67 -5.95
C GLY A 180 12.10 -6.71 -5.09
N ASP A 181 10.89 -6.66 -5.69
CA ASP A 181 9.65 -6.87 -4.94
C ASP A 181 9.54 -8.33 -4.47
N ASP A 182 9.18 -8.52 -3.21
CA ASP A 182 8.99 -9.83 -2.59
C ASP A 182 7.53 -10.11 -2.18
N THR A 183 6.61 -9.20 -2.54
CA THR A 183 5.18 -9.29 -2.25
C THR A 183 4.39 -10.11 -3.28
N ASP A 184 5.03 -10.60 -4.34
CA ASP A 184 4.43 -11.21 -5.54
C ASP A 184 3.69 -10.19 -6.42
N GLY A 185 4.07 -8.90 -6.36
CA GLY A 185 3.54 -7.84 -7.23
C GLY A 185 2.36 -7.09 -6.63
N HIS A 186 2.53 -6.52 -5.44
CA HIS A 186 1.56 -5.58 -4.88
C HIS A 186 1.32 -4.40 -5.81
N ILE A 187 0.05 -4.04 -5.99
CA ILE A 187 -0.33 -2.96 -6.90
C ILE A 187 0.18 -1.59 -6.45
N ASP A 188 0.30 -1.35 -5.14
CA ASP A 188 0.74 -0.08 -4.57
C ASP A 188 2.22 0.26 -4.86
N THR A 189 2.98 -0.71 -5.39
CA THR A 189 4.35 -0.50 -5.86
C THR A 189 4.42 -0.04 -7.32
N VAL A 190 3.36 -0.22 -8.09
CA VAL A 190 3.36 -0.02 -9.54
C VAL A 190 2.26 0.88 -10.08
N VAL A 191 1.03 0.83 -9.52
CA VAL A 191 -0.11 1.65 -9.97
C VAL A 191 -0.88 2.18 -8.77
N ARG A 192 -1.16 3.49 -8.78
CA ARG A 192 -1.97 4.17 -7.77
C ARG A 192 -3.12 4.89 -8.43
N ILE A 193 -4.27 4.90 -7.76
CA ILE A 193 -5.43 5.66 -8.21
C ILE A 193 -5.40 7.05 -7.57
N ALA A 194 -5.85 8.06 -8.31
CA ALA A 194 -5.96 9.44 -7.86
C ALA A 194 -7.31 10.04 -8.34
N PRO A 195 -7.71 11.23 -7.84
CA PRO A 195 -8.91 11.90 -8.27
C PRO A 195 -9.04 12.04 -9.79
N ASP A 196 -10.27 12.29 -10.25
CA ASP A 196 -10.60 12.57 -11.65
C ASP A 196 -10.20 11.44 -12.63
N ASP A 197 -10.46 10.19 -12.23
CA ASP A 197 -10.18 8.99 -13.02
C ASP A 197 -8.71 8.95 -13.50
N THR A 198 -7.78 9.32 -12.60
CA THR A 198 -6.34 9.37 -12.88
C THR A 198 -5.65 8.12 -12.32
N LEU A 199 -4.75 7.53 -13.11
CA LEU A 199 -3.83 6.48 -12.68
C LEU A 199 -2.41 7.02 -12.76
N LEU A 200 -1.69 6.98 -11.62
CA LEU A 200 -0.24 7.17 -11.59
C LEU A 200 0.40 5.79 -11.64
N TYR A 201 1.45 5.63 -12.44
CA TYR A 201 2.08 4.32 -12.60
C TYR A 201 3.59 4.43 -12.77
N THR A 202 4.29 3.44 -12.26
CA THR A 202 5.75 3.31 -12.43
C THR A 202 6.07 3.00 -13.88
N GLY A 203 6.83 3.86 -14.53
CA GLY A 203 7.22 3.68 -15.91
C GLY A 203 8.20 2.52 -16.10
N GLY A 204 8.04 1.75 -17.18
CA GLY A 204 8.95 0.67 -17.56
C GLY A 204 10.13 1.14 -18.40
N ASP A 205 11.13 0.28 -18.50
CA ASP A 205 12.30 0.40 -19.38
C ASP A 205 12.72 -0.98 -19.90
N GLU A 206 13.88 -1.07 -20.58
CA GLU A 206 14.38 -2.33 -21.13
C GLU A 206 14.71 -3.39 -20.06
N GLU A 207 15.02 -2.97 -18.83
CA GLU A 207 15.27 -3.86 -17.70
C GLU A 207 13.97 -4.35 -17.04
N HIS A 208 12.86 -3.61 -17.26
CA HIS A 208 11.54 -3.89 -16.70
C HIS A 208 10.49 -4.09 -17.80
N PRO A 209 10.62 -5.14 -18.65
CA PRO A 209 9.70 -5.35 -19.76
C PRO A 209 8.26 -5.60 -19.32
N ASP A 210 8.04 -6.14 -18.12
CA ASP A 210 6.70 -6.36 -17.59
C ASP A 210 5.98 -5.05 -17.26
N LEU A 211 6.70 -4.03 -16.80
CA LEU A 211 6.14 -2.68 -16.63
C LEU A 211 5.77 -2.03 -17.96
N LEU A 212 6.51 -2.30 -19.04
CA LEU A 212 6.14 -1.84 -20.38
C LEU A 212 4.86 -2.50 -20.91
N GLU A 213 4.62 -3.76 -20.58
CA GLU A 213 3.35 -4.43 -20.91
C GLU A 213 2.20 -3.87 -20.04
N MET A 214 2.44 -3.59 -18.75
CA MET A 214 1.49 -2.92 -17.88
C MET A 214 1.08 -1.54 -18.44
N GLU A 215 2.01 -0.74 -18.95
CA GLU A 215 1.69 0.56 -19.58
C GLU A 215 0.70 0.40 -20.74
N LYS A 216 0.86 -0.64 -21.57
CA LYS A 216 -0.08 -0.94 -22.67
C LYS A 216 -1.43 -1.39 -22.14
N GLU A 217 -1.45 -2.20 -21.10
CA GLU A 217 -2.68 -2.64 -20.43
C GLU A 217 -3.45 -1.44 -19.85
N LEU A 218 -2.77 -0.54 -19.12
CA LEU A 218 -3.37 0.68 -18.57
C LEU A 218 -3.96 1.59 -19.64
N ALA A 219 -3.29 1.75 -20.78
CA ALA A 219 -3.79 2.55 -21.90
C ALA A 219 -5.09 2.00 -22.50
N GLY A 220 -5.32 0.68 -22.38
CA GLY A 220 -6.54 0.00 -22.80
C GLY A 220 -7.70 0.12 -21.82
N LEU A 221 -7.46 0.47 -20.55
CA LEU A 221 -8.49 0.49 -19.51
C LEU A 221 -9.52 1.60 -19.75
N ARG A 222 -10.74 1.34 -19.26
CA ARG A 222 -11.85 2.28 -19.30
C ARG A 222 -12.50 2.36 -17.92
N THR A 223 -12.95 3.57 -17.56
CA THR A 223 -13.79 3.80 -16.39
C THR A 223 -15.13 3.11 -16.51
N CYS A 224 -15.92 3.04 -15.45
CA CYS A 224 -17.31 2.57 -15.53
C CYS A 224 -18.18 3.40 -16.49
N GLY A 225 -17.80 4.64 -16.76
CA GLY A 225 -18.45 5.52 -17.77
C GLY A 225 -17.88 5.39 -19.18
N ASP A 226 -17.14 4.32 -19.48
CA ASP A 226 -16.50 4.03 -20.78
C ASP A 226 -15.53 5.13 -21.27
N ARG A 227 -14.94 5.89 -20.34
CA ARG A 227 -13.93 6.91 -20.64
C ARG A 227 -12.53 6.34 -20.39
N PRO A 228 -11.50 6.76 -21.13
CA PRO A 228 -10.13 6.41 -20.80
C PRO A 228 -9.73 7.04 -19.45
N TYR A 229 -8.89 6.35 -18.69
CA TYR A 229 -8.22 6.95 -17.55
C TYR A 229 -7.20 7.99 -17.99
N ARG A 230 -7.02 9.04 -17.17
CA ARG A 230 -5.86 9.93 -17.31
C ARG A 230 -4.64 9.19 -16.76
N LEU A 231 -3.60 9.05 -17.58
CA LEU A 231 -2.40 8.32 -17.22
C LEU A 231 -1.26 9.29 -16.91
N LEU A 232 -0.66 9.17 -15.73
CA LEU A 232 0.52 9.94 -15.32
C LEU A 232 1.66 8.96 -15.03
N ARG A 233 2.67 9.01 -15.87
CA ARG A 233 3.84 8.16 -15.77
C ARG A 233 4.81 8.73 -14.74
N LEU A 234 5.14 7.94 -13.70
CA LEU A 234 6.20 8.24 -12.75
C LEU A 234 7.55 7.76 -13.30
N PRO A 235 8.64 8.49 -13.06
CA PRO A 235 9.96 8.01 -13.41
C PRO A 235 10.29 6.74 -12.62
N LEU A 236 11.14 5.89 -13.19
CA LEU A 236 11.72 4.76 -12.48
C LEU A 236 13.01 5.22 -11.80
N PRO A 237 13.20 4.99 -10.49
CA PRO A 237 14.47 5.28 -9.84
C PRO A 237 15.63 4.50 -10.49
N ARG A 238 16.80 5.14 -10.59
CA ARG A 238 18.02 4.43 -10.98
C ARG A 238 18.29 3.28 -10.00
N PRO A 239 18.87 2.17 -10.45
CA PRO A 239 19.10 0.99 -9.62
C PRO A 239 19.81 1.32 -8.31
N ILE A 240 19.22 0.87 -7.20
CA ILE A 240 19.81 0.91 -5.86
C ILE A 240 20.07 -0.54 -5.44
N TYR A 241 21.25 -0.78 -4.92
CA TYR A 241 21.67 -2.13 -4.52
C TYR A 241 21.95 -2.19 -3.02
N ASP A 242 21.63 -3.33 -2.41
CA ASP A 242 21.97 -3.57 -1.01
C ASP A 242 23.49 -3.56 -0.79
N SER A 243 23.93 -2.77 0.19
CA SER A 243 25.34 -2.70 0.58
C SER A 243 25.85 -3.98 1.29
N GLY A 244 24.94 -4.90 1.64
CA GLY A 244 25.22 -6.14 2.35
C GLY A 244 25.30 -5.99 3.86
N GLU A 245 24.71 -4.94 4.42
CA GLU A 245 24.61 -4.73 5.87
C GLU A 245 23.48 -5.61 6.48
N ARG A 246 22.53 -6.07 5.67
CA ARG A 246 21.38 -6.86 6.10
C ARG A 246 21.16 -8.15 5.31
N SER A 247 21.51 -8.19 4.04
CA SER A 247 21.27 -9.33 3.16
C SER A 247 22.50 -10.24 3.10
N GLU A 248 22.28 -11.55 3.13
CA GLU A 248 23.30 -12.55 2.81
C GLU A 248 23.73 -12.44 1.33
N VAL A 249 22.91 -11.74 0.51
CA VAL A 249 23.11 -11.51 -0.92
C VAL A 249 23.53 -10.05 -1.16
N ARG A 250 24.80 -9.77 -0.95
CA ARG A 250 25.39 -8.46 -1.26
C ARG A 250 25.22 -8.12 -2.74
N GLY A 251 24.64 -6.95 -3.05
CA GLY A 251 24.41 -6.46 -4.40
C GLY A 251 23.05 -6.83 -5.00
N GLU A 252 22.09 -7.28 -4.19
CA GLU A 252 20.70 -7.42 -4.60
C GLU A 252 20.10 -6.05 -4.94
N ARG A 253 19.32 -5.97 -6.04
CA ARG A 253 18.63 -4.74 -6.43
C ARG A 253 17.40 -4.55 -5.56
N LEU A 254 17.29 -3.37 -4.96
CA LEU A 254 16.19 -3.00 -4.07
C LEU A 254 15.00 -2.42 -4.88
N PRO A 255 13.74 -2.64 -4.45
CA PRO A 255 12.53 -2.26 -5.18
C PRO A 255 12.16 -0.77 -4.99
N ALA A 256 13.02 0.14 -5.39
CA ALA A 256 12.73 1.57 -5.32
C ALA A 256 11.64 1.95 -6.33
N THR A 257 10.58 2.62 -5.86
CA THR A 257 9.48 3.11 -6.69
C THR A 257 8.83 4.35 -6.09
N TYR A 258 8.50 5.34 -6.93
CA TYR A 258 7.75 6.53 -6.50
C TYR A 258 6.24 6.28 -6.38
N ALA A 259 5.72 5.16 -6.89
CA ALA A 259 4.31 4.81 -6.75
C ALA A 259 3.92 4.49 -5.29
N ASN A 260 4.86 4.10 -4.46
CA ASN A 260 4.60 3.77 -3.05
C ASN A 260 4.49 5.01 -2.14
N TYR A 261 3.82 6.07 -2.62
CA TYR A 261 3.51 7.28 -1.87
C TYR A 261 2.29 7.09 -0.96
N LEU A 262 2.21 7.88 0.11
CA LEU A 262 1.10 7.89 1.07
C LEU A 262 0.27 9.17 0.92
N VAL A 263 -1.03 9.02 0.70
CA VAL A 263 -1.97 10.14 0.74
C VAL A 263 -2.51 10.30 2.15
N ILE A 264 -2.40 11.51 2.70
CA ILE A 264 -2.92 11.89 4.02
C ILE A 264 -3.78 13.15 3.90
N ASN A 265 -4.49 13.54 4.96
CA ASN A 265 -5.27 14.78 4.94
C ASN A 265 -4.37 15.99 4.65
N GLY A 266 -4.58 16.64 3.50
CA GLY A 266 -3.87 17.85 3.10
C GLY A 266 -2.45 17.68 2.57
N ALA A 267 -1.91 16.47 2.51
CA ALA A 267 -0.59 16.23 1.92
C ALA A 267 -0.49 14.86 1.22
N VAL A 268 0.57 14.71 0.43
CA VAL A 268 1.06 13.42 -0.06
C VAL A 268 2.52 13.28 0.34
N LEU A 269 2.84 12.23 1.08
CA LEU A 269 4.22 11.89 1.41
C LEU A 269 4.78 11.00 0.29
N VAL A 270 5.86 11.44 -0.32
CA VAL A 270 6.45 10.78 -1.50
C VAL A 270 7.80 10.18 -1.10
N PRO A 271 8.02 8.88 -1.34
CA PRO A 271 9.34 8.31 -1.11
C PRO A 271 10.37 8.95 -2.03
N THR A 272 11.53 9.31 -1.50
CA THR A 272 12.66 9.83 -2.24
C THR A 272 13.90 8.94 -2.03
N TYR A 273 14.84 8.99 -2.98
CA TYR A 273 15.94 8.03 -3.04
C TYR A 273 17.31 8.67 -3.26
N ASP A 274 17.48 9.97 -2.90
CA ASP A 274 18.71 10.75 -3.13
C ASP A 274 19.08 10.80 -4.63
N GLN A 275 18.05 10.95 -5.47
CA GLN A 275 18.15 11.12 -6.92
C GLN A 275 17.41 12.41 -7.31
N PRO A 276 17.98 13.58 -7.04
CA PRO A 276 17.27 14.86 -7.03
C PRO A 276 16.47 15.18 -8.30
N ASP A 277 16.99 14.79 -9.48
CA ASP A 277 16.32 14.96 -10.77
C ASP A 277 15.05 14.11 -10.90
N LEU A 278 15.09 12.84 -10.46
CA LEU A 278 13.96 11.92 -10.50
C LEU A 278 13.01 12.15 -9.32
N ASP A 279 13.54 12.44 -8.13
CA ASP A 279 12.75 12.79 -6.95
C ASP A 279 11.87 14.02 -7.24
N GLU A 280 12.45 15.08 -7.84
CA GLU A 280 11.72 16.30 -8.22
C GLU A 280 10.68 16.04 -9.32
N GLU A 281 11.02 15.23 -10.33
CA GLU A 281 10.10 14.83 -11.39
C GLU A 281 8.90 14.05 -10.83
N ALA A 282 9.14 13.06 -9.96
CA ALA A 282 8.09 12.27 -9.34
C ALA A 282 7.16 13.12 -8.47
N MET A 283 7.72 13.96 -7.61
CA MET A 283 6.95 14.87 -6.75
C MET A 283 6.10 15.85 -7.56
N ARG A 284 6.63 16.40 -8.65
CA ARG A 284 5.88 17.27 -9.57
C ARG A 284 4.72 16.49 -10.23
N THR A 285 4.98 15.29 -10.73
CA THR A 285 3.96 14.47 -11.41
C THR A 285 2.85 14.05 -10.44
N ILE A 286 3.18 13.69 -9.21
CA ILE A 286 2.20 13.39 -8.15
C ILE A 286 1.38 14.64 -7.81
N GLY A 287 2.03 15.83 -7.75
CA GLY A 287 1.36 17.10 -7.52
C GLY A 287 0.34 17.46 -8.60
N GLU A 288 0.52 17.00 -9.85
CA GLU A 288 -0.48 17.17 -10.91
C GLU A 288 -1.78 16.38 -10.66
N ALA A 289 -1.70 15.28 -9.93
CA ALA A 289 -2.85 14.46 -9.54
C ALA A 289 -3.52 14.94 -8.25
N PHE A 290 -2.76 15.63 -7.39
CA PHE A 290 -3.21 16.12 -6.08
C PHE A 290 -2.94 17.63 -5.92
N PRO A 291 -3.56 18.50 -6.75
CA PRO A 291 -3.24 19.94 -6.78
C PRO A 291 -3.56 20.68 -5.48
N ASP A 292 -4.47 20.13 -4.66
CA ASP A 292 -4.89 20.72 -3.38
C ASP A 292 -4.11 20.17 -2.18
N ARG A 293 -3.05 19.38 -2.41
CA ARG A 293 -2.24 18.75 -1.36
C ARG A 293 -0.80 19.21 -1.40
N GLU A 294 -0.19 19.35 -0.24
CA GLU A 294 1.25 19.56 -0.11
C GLU A 294 2.01 18.28 -0.48
N ILE A 295 3.02 18.38 -1.32
CA ILE A 295 3.86 17.25 -1.72
C ILE A 295 5.15 17.27 -0.92
N ILE A 296 5.40 16.22 -0.13
CA ILE A 296 6.49 16.16 0.85
C ILE A 296 7.34 14.93 0.57
N GLY A 297 8.62 15.12 0.28
CA GLY A 297 9.58 14.02 0.11
C GLY A 297 10.02 13.44 1.46
N ILE A 298 10.10 12.12 1.55
CA ILE A 298 10.65 11.36 2.68
C ILE A 298 11.73 10.44 2.14
N ASP A 299 12.94 10.52 2.68
CA ASP A 299 14.04 9.64 2.26
C ASP A 299 13.79 8.19 2.71
N CYS A 300 13.45 7.33 1.74
CA CYS A 300 13.11 5.94 1.97
C CYS A 300 14.23 4.94 1.66
N ARG A 301 15.49 5.39 1.48
CA ARG A 301 16.62 4.50 1.22
C ARG A 301 16.84 3.46 2.33
N ALA A 302 16.51 3.79 3.58
CA ALA A 302 16.55 2.83 4.67
C ALA A 302 15.39 1.82 4.58
N VAL A 303 14.19 2.28 4.16
CA VAL A 303 12.99 1.44 4.10
C VAL A 303 13.10 0.36 3.03
N ILE A 304 13.57 0.72 1.82
CA ILE A 304 13.67 -0.25 0.71
C ILE A 304 14.68 -1.39 0.97
N LYS A 305 15.54 -1.28 1.98
CA LYS A 305 16.44 -2.36 2.39
C LYS A 305 15.69 -3.62 2.86
N GLN A 306 14.41 -3.51 3.19
CA GLN A 306 13.51 -4.63 3.47
C GLN A 306 12.37 -4.75 2.45
N HIS A 307 12.65 -4.42 1.19
CA HIS A 307 11.81 -4.67 0.04
C HIS A 307 10.45 -3.94 0.00
N GLY A 308 10.11 -3.12 1.00
CA GLY A 308 8.95 -2.22 1.01
C GLY A 308 9.34 -0.74 0.92
N SER A 309 8.36 0.16 0.93
CA SER A 309 8.59 1.61 0.96
C SER A 309 7.57 2.32 1.86
N LEU A 310 7.36 3.62 1.66
CA LEU A 310 6.62 4.51 2.54
C LEU A 310 5.18 4.07 2.81
N HIS A 311 4.43 3.74 1.76
CA HIS A 311 3.03 3.32 1.84
C HIS A 311 2.88 2.01 2.62
N CYS A 312 3.79 1.07 2.38
CA CYS A 312 3.81 -0.23 3.05
C CYS A 312 3.93 -0.12 4.58
N CYS A 313 4.57 0.94 5.09
CA CYS A 313 4.74 1.19 6.52
C CYS A 313 3.48 1.71 7.22
N THR A 314 2.40 2.02 6.49
CA THR A 314 1.28 2.80 6.99
C THR A 314 -0.07 2.19 6.65
N MET A 315 -1.11 2.40 7.50
CA MET A 315 -2.49 2.08 7.18
C MET A 315 -3.40 3.22 7.61
N GLN A 316 -4.26 3.68 6.69
CA GLN A 316 -5.23 4.74 6.95
C GLN A 316 -6.55 4.17 7.49
N TYR A 317 -7.21 4.96 8.34
CA TYR A 317 -8.56 4.71 8.87
C TYR A 317 -9.49 5.89 8.53
N TYR A 318 -10.77 5.61 8.28
CA TYR A 318 -11.75 6.60 7.83
C TYR A 318 -12.85 6.88 8.87
#